data_d6dcd06fa62e5db8d3f29108dc328747
#
_entry.id   d6dcd06fa62e5db8d3f29108dc328747
#
_cell.length_a   1.000
_cell.length_b   1.000
_cell.length_c   1.000
_cell.angle_alpha   90.00
_cell.angle_beta   90.00
_cell.angle_gamma   90.00
#
_symmetry.space_group_name_H-M   'P 1'
#
loop_
_entity.id
_entity.type
_entity.pdbx_description
1 polymer ?
#
loop_
_entity_poly.entity_id
_entity_poly.type
_entity_poly.pdbx_seq_one_letter_code
_entity_poly.pdbx_strand_id
1 'polypeptide(L)'
;ERIKGGYYLLSEAQVNSILDLRLYQLTGLEQDKIKAEYDELLVKIEDLMDILAREERVLSIIKDELTAIKDKHATPRRTDLVPDEGDMAIEDLIANEGVIITLTHNGLIKRTNVSSYRSQRRGGKGVIGMGTRKDSVVQGEAEDFIEHLFTASTHDYLMFFTNTGRVYVRRVHEIPDMGRAAKGRNIANMLELQSGEKIAALIRVESQLGEDKENLTWKQEKFLFFATESGTVKKTALEAYSNVRRNGINAIGINEGDRLITVKLTTGHDEVVLITNSGLSIRFNEENVRSMGRTAAGVRGIRLGGKDRLVAAAIVAKDATL
;
A
#
# COMPACT_ATOMS: atom_id res chain seq x y z
N GLU A 1 -20.93 65.65 -31.26
CA GLU A 1 -21.64 66.37 -32.32
C GLU A 1 -20.92 67.65 -32.65
N ARG A 2 -20.15 67.69 -33.77
CA ARG A 2 -19.34 68.87 -34.20
C ARG A 2 -19.98 69.60 -35.37
N ILE A 3 -21.24 69.32 -35.71
CA ILE A 3 -21.99 69.99 -36.75
C ILE A 3 -23.18 70.71 -36.12
N LYS A 4 -23.23 72.02 -36.22
CA LYS A 4 -24.34 72.89 -35.77
C LYS A 4 -24.80 73.73 -36.93
N GLY A 5 -26.09 73.66 -37.30
CA GLY A 5 -26.66 74.46 -38.34
C GLY A 5 -26.07 74.24 -39.76
N GLY A 6 -25.53 73.02 -40.06
CA GLY A 6 -24.91 72.66 -41.31
C GLY A 6 -23.44 73.09 -41.46
N TYR A 7 -22.82 73.61 -40.39
CA TYR A 7 -21.40 74.01 -40.37
C TYR A 7 -20.61 73.11 -39.44
N TYR A 8 -19.45 72.72 -39.88
CA TYR A 8 -18.50 71.94 -39.04
C TYR A 8 -17.79 72.86 -38.06
N LEU A 9 -17.86 72.56 -36.76
CA LEU A 9 -17.17 73.30 -35.72
C LEU A 9 -15.76 72.76 -35.56
N LEU A 10 -14.80 73.48 -36.04
CA LEU A 10 -13.39 73.17 -35.86
C LEU A 10 -12.94 73.44 -34.44
N SER A 11 -12.10 72.58 -33.91
CA SER A 11 -11.42 72.85 -32.66
C SER A 11 -10.36 73.97 -32.85
N GLU A 12 -9.95 74.64 -31.78
CA GLU A 12 -8.93 75.67 -31.82
C GLU A 12 -7.62 75.17 -32.41
N ALA A 13 -7.19 73.95 -32.08
CA ALA A 13 -6.01 73.30 -32.65
C ALA A 13 -6.16 73.08 -34.17
N GLN A 14 -7.35 72.70 -34.66
CA GLN A 14 -7.62 72.54 -36.09
C GLN A 14 -7.61 73.87 -36.81
N VAL A 15 -8.16 74.95 -36.21
CA VAL A 15 -8.13 76.28 -36.78
C VAL A 15 -6.70 76.77 -36.92
N ASN A 16 -5.88 76.66 -35.88
CA ASN A 16 -4.47 77.07 -35.92
C ASN A 16 -3.67 76.25 -36.97
N SER A 17 -3.87 74.94 -37.06
CA SER A 17 -3.22 74.11 -38.06
C SER A 17 -3.59 74.51 -39.51
N ILE A 18 -4.84 74.94 -39.75
CA ILE A 18 -5.27 75.42 -41.05
C ILE A 18 -4.64 76.80 -41.36
N LEU A 19 -4.58 77.69 -40.37
CA LEU A 19 -3.99 79.00 -40.53
C LEU A 19 -2.46 79.00 -40.73
N ASP A 20 -1.78 78.01 -40.20
CA ASP A 20 -0.37 77.73 -40.32
C ASP A 20 0.01 77.04 -41.65
N LEU A 21 -0.96 76.62 -42.49
CA LEU A 21 -0.69 76.01 -43.79
C LEU A 21 0.06 76.97 -44.74
N ARG A 22 1.18 76.49 -45.23
CA ARG A 22 1.98 77.27 -46.21
C ARG A 22 1.41 77.08 -47.63
N LEU A 23 1.55 78.02 -48.47
CA LEU A 23 0.95 78.00 -49.82
C LEU A 23 1.36 76.79 -50.66
N TYR A 24 2.57 76.25 -50.49
CA TYR A 24 3.05 75.08 -51.20
C TYR A 24 2.35 73.79 -50.76
N GLN A 25 1.81 73.74 -49.57
CA GLN A 25 1.07 72.60 -49.04
C GLN A 25 -0.34 72.48 -49.68
N LEU A 26 -0.79 73.49 -50.34
CA LEU A 26 -2.05 73.53 -51.09
C LEU A 26 -1.92 73.05 -52.55
N THR A 27 -0.74 72.60 -52.96
CA THR A 27 -0.48 72.00 -54.24
C THR A 27 -1.19 70.66 -54.40
N GLY A 28 -1.63 70.28 -55.63
CA GLY A 28 -2.34 69.02 -55.83
C GLY A 28 -1.60 67.77 -55.32
N LEU A 29 -0.27 67.72 -55.43
CA LEU A 29 0.57 66.63 -54.93
C LEU A 29 0.52 66.49 -53.41
N GLU A 30 0.47 67.57 -52.65
CA GLU A 30 0.35 67.56 -51.21
C GLU A 30 -1.06 67.25 -50.77
N GLN A 31 -2.10 67.67 -51.50
CA GLN A 31 -3.49 67.27 -51.24
C GLN A 31 -3.68 65.77 -51.41
N ASP A 32 -3.07 65.16 -52.42
CA ASP A 32 -3.17 63.70 -52.64
C ASP A 32 -2.47 62.92 -51.52
N LYS A 33 -1.35 63.42 -51.01
CA LYS A 33 -0.67 62.81 -49.81
C LYS A 33 -1.55 62.89 -48.57
N ILE A 34 -2.11 64.03 -48.26
CA ILE A 34 -2.99 64.23 -47.09
C ILE A 34 -4.24 63.34 -47.23
N LYS A 35 -4.77 63.25 -48.46
CA LYS A 35 -5.91 62.34 -48.69
C LYS A 35 -5.57 60.87 -48.53
N ALA A 36 -4.39 60.45 -48.99
CA ALA A 36 -3.92 59.09 -48.80
C ALA A 36 -3.72 58.77 -47.32
N GLU A 37 -3.07 59.68 -46.54
CA GLU A 37 -2.94 59.53 -45.08
C GLU A 37 -4.29 59.49 -44.37
N TYR A 38 -5.23 60.32 -44.80
CA TYR A 38 -6.61 60.29 -44.23
C TYR A 38 -7.29 58.97 -44.49
N ASP A 39 -7.25 58.44 -45.71
CA ASP A 39 -7.85 57.18 -46.09
C ASP A 39 -7.21 56.00 -45.33
N GLU A 40 -5.85 56.02 -45.17
CA GLU A 40 -5.15 55.03 -44.34
C GLU A 40 -5.58 55.08 -42.86
N LEU A 41 -5.74 56.28 -42.31
CA LEU A 41 -6.23 56.43 -40.94
C LEU A 41 -7.65 55.97 -40.76
N LEU A 42 -8.54 56.20 -41.74
CA LEU A 42 -9.90 55.66 -41.67
C LEU A 42 -9.93 54.17 -41.67
N VAL A 43 -9.19 53.51 -42.55
CA VAL A 43 -9.10 52.01 -42.55
C VAL A 43 -8.58 51.52 -41.24
N LYS A 44 -7.55 52.15 -40.66
CA LYS A 44 -7.01 51.75 -39.36
C LYS A 44 -7.99 51.97 -38.21
N ILE A 45 -8.79 53.02 -38.24
CA ILE A 45 -9.85 53.28 -37.24
C ILE A 45 -10.93 52.20 -37.33
N GLU A 46 -11.38 51.86 -38.58
CA GLU A 46 -12.36 50.83 -38.79
C GLU A 46 -11.89 49.45 -38.27
N ASP A 47 -10.64 49.08 -38.57
CA ASP A 47 -10.08 47.80 -38.08
C ASP A 47 -9.98 47.79 -36.54
N LEU A 48 -9.52 48.89 -35.91
CA LEU A 48 -9.47 48.99 -34.45
C LEU A 48 -10.85 48.97 -33.80
N MET A 49 -11.84 49.59 -34.42
CA MET A 49 -13.23 49.54 -33.95
C MET A 49 -13.82 48.12 -34.10
N ASP A 50 -13.49 47.39 -35.13
CA ASP A 50 -13.90 46.02 -35.35
C ASP A 50 -13.26 45.10 -34.29
N ILE A 51 -11.98 45.28 -33.95
CA ILE A 51 -11.31 44.56 -32.90
C ILE A 51 -11.99 44.79 -31.53
N LEU A 52 -12.36 46.04 -31.22
CA LEU A 52 -13.03 46.39 -29.96
C LEU A 52 -14.47 45.85 -29.88
N ALA A 53 -15.14 45.73 -31.03
CA ALA A 53 -16.54 45.29 -31.09
C ALA A 53 -16.71 43.77 -31.06
N ARG A 54 -15.70 43.00 -31.47
CA ARG A 54 -15.79 41.55 -31.66
C ARG A 54 -14.70 40.82 -30.86
N GLU A 55 -15.10 40.10 -29.82
CA GLU A 55 -14.22 39.27 -29.01
C GLU A 55 -13.50 38.18 -29.84
N GLU A 56 -14.18 37.61 -30.82
CA GLU A 56 -13.58 36.62 -31.73
C GLU A 56 -12.38 37.15 -32.49
N ARG A 57 -12.42 38.44 -32.85
CA ARG A 57 -11.32 39.11 -33.56
C ARG A 57 -10.09 39.25 -32.65
N VAL A 58 -10.31 39.60 -31.37
CA VAL A 58 -9.27 39.68 -30.36
C VAL A 58 -8.61 38.29 -30.13
N LEU A 59 -9.42 37.24 -30.00
CA LEU A 59 -8.94 35.86 -29.86
C LEU A 59 -8.13 35.40 -31.09
N SER A 60 -8.55 35.80 -32.30
CA SER A 60 -7.79 35.50 -33.52
C SER A 60 -6.42 36.15 -33.51
N ILE A 61 -6.33 37.42 -33.12
CA ILE A 61 -5.04 38.15 -33.03
C ILE A 61 -4.13 37.47 -32.01
N ILE A 62 -4.65 37.15 -30.82
CA ILE A 62 -3.90 36.44 -29.78
C ILE A 62 -3.36 35.10 -30.29
N LYS A 63 -4.20 34.34 -31.00
CA LYS A 63 -3.82 33.05 -31.58
C LYS A 63 -2.70 33.19 -32.60
N ASP A 64 -2.81 34.18 -33.47
CA ASP A 64 -1.81 34.44 -34.52
C ASP A 64 -0.46 34.87 -33.92
N GLU A 65 -0.48 35.76 -32.92
CA GLU A 65 0.72 36.17 -32.19
C GLU A 65 1.37 34.99 -31.44
N LEU A 66 0.59 34.19 -30.75
CA LEU A 66 1.07 32.98 -30.05
C LEU A 66 1.63 31.96 -31.04
N THR A 67 1.03 31.80 -32.18
CA THR A 67 1.51 30.91 -33.25
C THR A 67 2.86 31.38 -33.77
N ALA A 68 3.00 32.67 -34.04
CA ALA A 68 4.25 33.26 -34.49
C ALA A 68 5.39 33.10 -33.44
N ILE A 69 5.06 33.28 -32.17
CA ILE A 69 6.02 33.05 -31.06
C ILE A 69 6.40 31.55 -30.99
N LYS A 70 5.41 30.65 -31.12
CA LYS A 70 5.65 29.22 -31.15
C LYS A 70 6.59 28.84 -32.30
N ASP A 71 6.32 29.28 -33.50
CA ASP A 71 7.12 28.91 -34.68
C ASP A 71 8.57 29.42 -34.58
N LYS A 72 8.75 30.57 -33.92
CA LYS A 72 10.07 31.15 -33.71
C LYS A 72 10.87 30.48 -32.57
N HIS A 73 10.22 30.01 -31.51
CA HIS A 73 10.86 29.59 -30.27
C HIS A 73 10.58 28.13 -29.89
N ALA A 74 9.71 27.41 -30.63
CA ALA A 74 9.42 26.03 -30.32
C ALA A 74 10.67 25.17 -30.45
N THR A 75 10.92 24.39 -29.41
CA THR A 75 11.92 23.33 -29.43
C THR A 75 11.25 21.96 -29.50
N PRO A 76 11.85 20.97 -30.18
CA PRO A 76 11.28 19.63 -30.16
C PRO A 76 11.23 19.08 -28.74
N ARG A 77 10.21 18.29 -28.47
CA ARG A 77 10.08 17.62 -27.17
C ARG A 77 11.27 16.68 -26.95
N ARG A 78 11.90 16.76 -25.77
CA ARG A 78 13.07 15.94 -25.39
C ARG A 78 12.68 14.64 -24.71
N THR A 79 11.42 14.53 -24.25
CA THR A 79 10.91 13.35 -23.56
C THR A 79 10.00 12.58 -24.51
N ASP A 80 10.12 11.26 -24.50
CA ASP A 80 9.22 10.38 -25.24
C ASP A 80 7.93 10.14 -24.43
N LEU A 81 6.81 10.00 -25.16
CA LEU A 81 5.56 9.51 -24.61
C LEU A 81 5.58 8.00 -24.75
N VAL A 82 5.80 7.32 -23.64
CA VAL A 82 5.66 5.86 -23.58
C VAL A 82 4.30 5.50 -22.96
N PRO A 83 3.69 4.36 -23.35
CA PRO A 83 2.53 3.84 -22.63
C PRO A 83 2.86 3.69 -21.15
N ASP A 84 1.89 3.96 -20.30
CA ASP A 84 2.02 3.67 -18.87
C ASP A 84 2.04 2.15 -18.72
N GLU A 85 3.19 1.58 -18.35
CA GLU A 85 3.35 0.16 -18.09
C GLU A 85 2.75 -0.26 -16.74
N GLY A 86 2.02 0.65 -16.08
CA GLY A 86 1.49 0.48 -14.73
C GLY A 86 2.52 0.75 -13.65
N ASP A 87 2.04 1.02 -12.45
CA ASP A 87 2.90 1.17 -11.28
C ASP A 87 3.61 -0.18 -11.02
N MET A 88 4.92 -0.23 -11.27
CA MET A 88 5.74 -1.37 -10.85
C MET A 88 5.66 -1.45 -9.33
N ALA A 89 4.97 -2.46 -8.81
CA ALA A 89 4.96 -2.71 -7.38
C ALA A 89 6.39 -3.02 -6.92
N ILE A 90 6.76 -2.51 -5.74
CA ILE A 90 8.09 -2.81 -5.12
C ILE A 90 8.35 -4.32 -5.12
N GLU A 91 7.29 -5.11 -5.04
CA GLU A 91 7.32 -6.57 -5.07
C GLU A 91 7.84 -7.15 -6.39
N ASP A 92 7.57 -6.49 -7.51
CA ASP A 92 8.04 -6.97 -8.84
C ASP A 92 9.56 -6.78 -9.01
N LEU A 93 10.18 -5.93 -8.19
CA LEU A 93 11.62 -5.72 -8.12
C LEU A 93 12.32 -6.72 -7.19
N ILE A 94 11.57 -7.44 -6.35
CA ILE A 94 12.11 -8.38 -5.37
C ILE A 94 12.07 -9.79 -5.96
N ALA A 95 13.22 -10.46 -6.02
CA ALA A 95 13.30 -11.85 -6.48
C ALA A 95 12.46 -12.76 -5.55
N ASN A 96 11.69 -13.66 -6.17
CA ASN A 96 10.92 -14.66 -5.44
C ASN A 96 11.81 -15.83 -5.03
N GLU A 97 12.37 -15.80 -3.83
CA GLU A 97 13.32 -16.77 -3.31
C GLU A 97 12.76 -17.51 -2.09
N GLY A 98 13.20 -18.76 -1.92
CA GLY A 98 12.92 -19.53 -0.72
C GLY A 98 13.75 -19.03 0.47
N VAL A 99 13.10 -18.71 1.57
CA VAL A 99 13.74 -18.25 2.81
C VAL A 99 13.27 -19.06 4.01
N ILE A 100 14.11 -19.10 5.04
CA ILE A 100 13.80 -19.68 6.35
C ILE A 100 13.51 -18.52 7.30
N ILE A 101 12.35 -18.57 7.92
CA ILE A 101 11.94 -17.64 8.96
C ILE A 101 12.21 -18.30 10.31
N THR A 102 12.88 -17.55 11.16
CA THR A 102 13.17 -17.99 12.55
C THR A 102 12.64 -16.93 13.50
N LEU A 103 11.82 -17.35 14.46
CA LEU A 103 11.28 -16.51 15.53
C LEU A 103 11.60 -17.18 16.87
N THR A 104 12.17 -16.41 17.81
CA THR A 104 12.46 -16.88 19.16
C THR A 104 11.33 -16.54 20.12
N HIS A 105 11.32 -17.19 21.28
CA HIS A 105 10.35 -16.95 22.36
C HIS A 105 10.35 -15.49 22.84
N ASN A 106 11.52 -14.85 22.89
CA ASN A 106 11.64 -13.44 23.26
C ASN A 106 11.35 -12.45 22.12
N GLY A 107 10.86 -12.95 20.98
CA GLY A 107 10.40 -12.12 19.86
C GLY A 107 11.51 -11.61 18.95
N LEU A 108 12.66 -12.29 18.87
CA LEU A 108 13.67 -12.00 17.86
C LEU A 108 13.32 -12.73 16.57
N ILE A 109 13.18 -11.99 15.49
CA ILE A 109 12.83 -12.51 14.17
C ILE A 109 13.90 -12.20 13.14
N LYS A 110 14.09 -13.12 12.20
CA LYS A 110 14.90 -12.94 11.00
C LYS A 110 14.43 -13.83 9.86
N ARG A 111 14.82 -13.48 8.64
CA ARG A 111 14.80 -14.37 7.48
C ARG A 111 16.24 -14.69 7.08
N THR A 112 16.42 -15.84 6.48
CA THR A 112 17.72 -16.32 5.96
C THR A 112 17.44 -17.08 4.68
N ASN A 113 18.22 -16.85 3.62
CA ASN A 113 18.07 -17.61 2.39
C ASN A 113 18.30 -19.09 2.62
N VAL A 114 17.46 -19.96 2.05
CA VAL A 114 17.57 -21.42 2.16
C VAL A 114 18.94 -21.93 1.71
N SER A 115 19.58 -21.30 0.72
CA SER A 115 20.91 -21.65 0.23
C SER A 115 22.01 -21.60 1.31
N SER A 116 21.78 -20.86 2.40
CA SER A 116 22.70 -20.78 3.55
C SER A 116 22.73 -22.06 4.38
N TYR A 117 21.78 -22.97 4.19
CA TYR A 117 21.68 -24.25 4.88
C TYR A 117 22.14 -25.37 3.94
N ARG A 118 23.38 -25.81 4.08
CA ARG A 118 23.92 -26.91 3.29
C ARG A 118 23.32 -28.24 3.75
N SER A 119 22.98 -29.08 2.80
CA SER A 119 22.60 -30.47 3.06
C SER A 119 23.74 -31.21 3.77
N GLN A 120 23.44 -31.92 4.82
CA GLN A 120 24.38 -32.76 5.56
C GLN A 120 23.91 -34.23 5.53
N ARG A 121 24.87 -35.14 5.60
CA ARG A 121 24.57 -36.58 5.73
C ARG A 121 24.15 -36.90 7.17
N ARG A 122 23.44 -38.02 7.33
CA ARG A 122 23.09 -38.57 8.67
C ARG A 122 24.36 -38.73 9.52
N GLY A 123 24.35 -38.25 10.75
CA GLY A 123 25.50 -38.23 11.66
C GLY A 123 26.37 -36.97 11.58
N GLY A 124 26.01 -35.97 10.72
CA GLY A 124 26.67 -34.68 10.71
C GLY A 124 26.45 -33.88 12.01
N LYS A 125 27.33 -32.88 12.28
CA LYS A 125 27.28 -32.04 13.49
C LYS A 125 26.11 -31.03 13.52
N GLY A 126 25.30 -30.91 12.44
CA GLY A 126 24.30 -29.87 12.30
C GLY A 126 24.91 -28.49 12.03
N VAL A 127 24.07 -27.47 11.99
CA VAL A 127 24.46 -26.06 11.79
C VAL A 127 23.71 -25.15 12.73
N ILE A 128 24.36 -24.08 13.20
CA ILE A 128 23.72 -23.08 14.03
C ILE A 128 22.73 -22.29 13.17
N GLY A 129 21.44 -22.33 13.51
CA GLY A 129 20.37 -21.63 12.81
C GLY A 129 20.17 -20.19 13.30
N MET A 130 20.52 -19.89 14.56
CA MET A 130 20.42 -18.58 15.15
C MET A 130 21.36 -18.46 16.34
N GLY A 131 22.01 -17.30 16.50
CA GLY A 131 22.79 -17.01 17.70
C GLY A 131 21.86 -16.62 18.85
N THR A 132 21.70 -17.51 19.82
CA THR A 132 21.13 -17.19 21.15
C THR A 132 22.27 -16.86 22.09
N ARG A 133 22.15 -15.77 22.84
CA ARG A 133 23.26 -15.28 23.67
C ARG A 133 23.41 -16.16 24.90
N LYS A 134 24.52 -16.90 24.99
CA LYS A 134 24.92 -17.58 26.21
C LYS A 134 25.60 -16.64 27.22
N ASP A 135 26.06 -15.45 26.83
CA ASP A 135 27.00 -14.63 27.57
C ASP A 135 26.38 -13.51 28.44
N SER A 136 25.06 -13.45 28.57
CA SER A 136 24.38 -12.50 29.44
C SER A 136 23.14 -13.11 30.08
N VAL A 137 23.31 -14.19 30.78
CA VAL A 137 22.33 -14.65 31.79
C VAL A 137 22.40 -13.66 32.93
N VAL A 138 21.60 -12.62 32.93
CA VAL A 138 21.21 -11.95 34.18
C VAL A 138 20.51 -13.04 34.97
N GLN A 139 21.01 -13.34 36.17
CA GLN A 139 20.46 -14.39 37.04
C GLN A 139 18.93 -14.20 37.13
N GLY A 140 18.16 -15.14 36.54
CA GLY A 140 16.71 -15.17 36.60
C GLY A 140 15.95 -15.05 35.29
N GLU A 141 16.58 -14.74 34.15
CA GLU A 141 15.90 -14.77 32.84
C GLU A 141 16.07 -16.15 32.20
N ALA A 142 14.95 -16.71 31.71
CA ALA A 142 14.95 -17.94 30.93
C ALA A 142 15.77 -17.77 29.64
N GLU A 143 16.57 -18.78 29.29
CA GLU A 143 17.31 -18.79 28.02
C GLU A 143 16.35 -18.65 26.85
N ASP A 144 16.68 -17.76 25.90
CA ASP A 144 15.90 -17.59 24.66
C ASP A 144 16.10 -18.81 23.75
N PHE A 145 15.02 -19.28 23.15
CA PHE A 145 15.03 -20.45 22.28
C PHE A 145 14.19 -20.18 21.02
N ILE A 146 14.46 -20.94 19.96
CA ILE A 146 13.69 -20.84 18.71
C ILE A 146 12.33 -21.50 18.94
N GLU A 147 11.26 -20.73 18.85
CA GLU A 147 9.90 -21.19 19.02
C GLU A 147 9.26 -21.55 17.67
N HIS A 148 9.52 -20.73 16.63
CA HIS A 148 9.00 -20.97 15.30
C HIS A 148 10.13 -20.98 14.26
N LEU A 149 10.15 -22.04 13.44
CA LEU A 149 11.03 -22.19 12.31
C LEU A 149 10.28 -22.85 11.15
N PHE A 150 10.22 -22.16 10.01
CA PHE A 150 9.55 -22.68 8.82
C PHE A 150 10.09 -22.03 7.55
N THR A 151 9.79 -22.63 6.41
CA THR A 151 10.17 -22.12 5.09
C THR A 151 9.02 -21.27 4.51
N ALA A 152 9.39 -20.19 3.83
CA ALA A 152 8.46 -19.32 3.13
C ALA A 152 9.11 -18.80 1.84
N SER A 153 8.30 -18.24 0.95
CA SER A 153 8.78 -17.44 -0.18
C SER A 153 8.85 -15.96 0.22
N THR A 154 9.74 -15.20 -0.41
CA THR A 154 9.86 -13.74 -0.17
C THR A 154 8.57 -12.97 -0.42
N HIS A 155 7.70 -13.47 -1.30
CA HIS A 155 6.42 -12.84 -1.65
C HIS A 155 5.25 -13.32 -0.79
N ASP A 156 5.43 -14.31 0.08
CA ASP A 156 4.38 -14.78 0.97
C ASP A 156 4.00 -13.73 2.01
N TYR A 157 2.83 -13.92 2.60
CA TYR A 157 2.37 -13.15 3.76
C TYR A 157 2.59 -13.94 5.04
N LEU A 158 2.90 -13.22 6.09
CA LEU A 158 2.93 -13.75 7.45
C LEU A 158 1.90 -13.05 8.32
N MET A 159 1.07 -13.85 8.96
CA MET A 159 0.08 -13.42 9.94
C MET A 159 0.60 -13.70 11.34
N PHE A 160 0.77 -12.65 12.12
CA PHE A 160 1.23 -12.71 13.51
C PHE A 160 0.03 -12.55 14.44
N PHE A 161 -0.33 -13.57 15.16
CA PHE A 161 -1.41 -13.55 16.13
C PHE A 161 -0.87 -13.34 17.52
N THR A 162 -1.44 -12.40 18.27
CA THR A 162 -1.04 -12.12 19.64
C THR A 162 -1.90 -12.87 20.65
N ASN A 163 -1.38 -13.03 21.84
CA ASN A 163 -2.10 -13.62 22.99
C ASN A 163 -3.37 -12.86 23.36
N THR A 164 -3.46 -11.57 22.98
CA THR A 164 -4.64 -10.70 23.18
C THR A 164 -5.69 -10.84 22.07
N GLY A 165 -5.43 -11.68 21.05
CA GLY A 165 -6.36 -11.92 19.95
C GLY A 165 -6.30 -10.92 18.82
N ARG A 166 -5.23 -10.14 18.71
CA ARG A 166 -4.96 -9.28 17.54
C ARG A 166 -4.18 -10.03 16.48
N VAL A 167 -4.27 -9.54 15.25
CA VAL A 167 -3.48 -10.03 14.11
C VAL A 167 -2.80 -8.88 13.39
N TYR A 168 -1.55 -9.09 13.04
CA TYR A 168 -0.75 -8.23 12.17
C TYR A 168 -0.35 -9.02 10.94
N VAL A 169 -0.32 -8.39 9.79
CA VAL A 169 0.11 -9.01 8.53
C VAL A 169 1.31 -8.25 7.98
N ARG A 170 2.32 -8.99 7.53
CA ARG A 170 3.52 -8.45 6.86
C ARG A 170 3.92 -9.36 5.72
N ARG A 171 4.58 -8.78 4.71
CA ARG A 171 5.24 -9.56 3.67
C ARG A 171 6.53 -10.17 4.21
N VAL A 172 6.89 -11.34 3.72
CA VAL A 172 8.12 -12.02 4.11
C VAL A 172 9.35 -11.18 3.76
N HIS A 173 9.35 -10.46 2.63
CA HIS A 173 10.47 -9.61 2.24
C HIS A 173 10.72 -8.43 3.19
N GLU A 174 9.71 -7.99 3.96
CA GLU A 174 9.86 -6.94 4.97
C GLU A 174 10.67 -7.41 6.21
N ILE A 175 10.76 -8.73 6.42
CA ILE A 175 11.52 -9.29 7.55
C ILE A 175 13.01 -9.08 7.29
N PRO A 176 13.79 -8.66 8.30
CA PRO A 176 15.22 -8.42 8.16
C PRO A 176 15.96 -9.65 7.63
N ASP A 177 16.67 -9.48 6.50
CA ASP A 177 17.56 -10.49 5.96
C ASP A 177 18.86 -10.51 6.74
N MET A 178 19.21 -11.65 7.31
CA MET A 178 20.36 -11.77 8.19
C MET A 178 21.04 -13.12 8.00
N GLY A 179 22.35 -13.12 8.19
CA GLY A 179 23.15 -14.34 8.12
C GLY A 179 22.67 -15.40 9.10
N ARG A 180 22.95 -16.67 8.79
CA ARG A 180 22.47 -17.84 9.54
C ARG A 180 22.78 -17.78 11.04
N ALA A 181 23.97 -17.40 11.45
CA ALA A 181 24.38 -17.30 12.86
C ALA A 181 23.98 -15.98 13.53
N ALA A 182 23.43 -15.03 12.80
CA ALA A 182 23.05 -13.73 13.34
C ALA A 182 21.87 -13.85 14.30
N LYS A 183 21.72 -12.85 15.19
CA LYS A 183 20.78 -12.78 16.31
C LYS A 183 19.45 -12.19 15.86
N GLY A 184 18.86 -12.11 14.91
CA GLY A 184 17.56 -11.51 14.60
C GLY A 184 17.35 -10.08 15.15
N ARG A 185 16.25 -9.46 14.75
CA ARG A 185 15.79 -8.18 15.28
C ARG A 185 14.50 -8.37 16.08
N ASN A 186 14.28 -7.50 17.05
CA ASN A 186 13.05 -7.54 17.83
C ASN A 186 11.83 -7.26 16.94
N ILE A 187 10.84 -8.13 17.03
CA ILE A 187 9.59 -8.05 16.26
C ILE A 187 8.81 -6.77 16.56
N ALA A 188 8.96 -6.18 17.75
CA ALA A 188 8.35 -4.91 18.11
C ALA A 188 8.82 -3.74 17.22
N ASN A 189 9.96 -3.88 16.52
CA ASN A 189 10.41 -2.89 15.54
C ASN A 189 9.65 -2.97 14.21
N MET A 190 8.94 -4.06 13.97
CA MET A 190 8.16 -4.29 12.74
C MET A 190 6.66 -4.20 12.97
N LEU A 191 6.21 -4.63 14.15
CA LEU A 191 4.80 -4.66 14.52
C LEU A 191 4.55 -3.64 15.64
N GLU A 192 3.48 -2.88 15.52
CA GLU A 192 3.04 -1.94 16.55
C GLU A 192 2.35 -2.70 17.70
N LEU A 193 3.11 -3.55 18.39
CA LEU A 193 2.60 -4.35 19.49
C LEU A 193 2.19 -3.46 20.67
N GLN A 194 1.06 -3.78 21.28
CA GLN A 194 0.62 -3.11 22.51
C GLN A 194 1.38 -3.65 23.72
N SER A 195 1.36 -2.90 24.82
CA SER A 195 2.02 -3.32 26.04
C SER A 195 1.47 -4.68 26.54
N GLY A 196 2.36 -5.64 26.78
CA GLY A 196 1.99 -6.99 27.22
C GLY A 196 1.60 -7.97 26.11
N GLU A 197 1.54 -7.54 24.85
CA GLU A 197 1.31 -8.45 23.73
C GLU A 197 2.53 -9.32 23.44
N LYS A 198 2.27 -10.62 23.28
CA LYS A 198 3.24 -11.62 22.83
C LYS A 198 2.67 -12.37 21.63
N ILE A 199 3.53 -12.85 20.75
CA ILE A 199 3.10 -13.68 19.63
C ILE A 199 2.69 -15.05 20.15
N ALA A 200 1.47 -15.46 19.88
CA ALA A 200 0.91 -16.76 20.24
C ALA A 200 0.92 -17.74 19.07
N ALA A 201 0.82 -17.24 17.83
CA ALA A 201 0.87 -18.08 16.64
C ALA A 201 1.36 -17.28 15.43
N LEU A 202 1.95 -18.00 14.50
CA LEU A 202 2.46 -17.48 13.23
C LEU A 202 1.94 -18.36 12.09
N ILE A 203 1.27 -17.74 11.12
CA ILE A 203 0.70 -18.44 9.97
C ILE A 203 1.28 -17.85 8.70
N ARG A 204 1.79 -18.73 7.83
CA ARG A 204 2.19 -18.40 6.47
C ARG A 204 0.96 -18.50 5.56
N VAL A 205 0.74 -17.46 4.74
CA VAL A 205 -0.23 -17.48 3.66
C VAL A 205 0.55 -17.38 2.35
N GLU A 206 0.44 -18.41 1.53
CA GLU A 206 1.12 -18.48 0.25
C GLU A 206 0.56 -17.45 -0.71
N SER A 207 1.43 -16.62 -1.28
CA SER A 207 1.07 -15.67 -2.31
C SER A 207 0.72 -16.41 -3.60
N GLN A 208 -0.44 -16.11 -4.19
CA GLN A 208 -0.82 -16.63 -5.50
C GLN A 208 -0.15 -15.79 -6.60
N LEU A 209 0.21 -16.46 -7.70
CA LEU A 209 0.78 -15.82 -8.89
C LEU A 209 -0.37 -15.44 -9.84
N GLY A 210 -0.32 -14.26 -10.46
CA GLY A 210 -1.32 -13.81 -11.43
C GLY A 210 -1.57 -12.31 -11.39
N GLU A 211 -2.38 -11.79 -12.30
CA GLU A 211 -2.71 -10.36 -12.39
C GLU A 211 -3.47 -9.85 -11.17
N ASP A 212 -4.29 -10.69 -10.52
CA ASP A 212 -5.04 -10.40 -9.29
C ASP A 212 -4.42 -11.05 -8.04
N LYS A 213 -3.09 -10.99 -7.89
CA LYS A 213 -2.31 -11.66 -6.84
C LYS A 213 -2.90 -11.50 -5.42
N GLU A 214 -3.29 -10.28 -5.06
CA GLU A 214 -3.81 -10.00 -3.71
C GLU A 214 -5.17 -10.63 -3.47
N ASN A 215 -6.10 -10.48 -4.40
CA ASN A 215 -7.44 -11.05 -4.27
C ASN A 215 -7.41 -12.57 -4.23
N LEU A 216 -6.61 -13.22 -5.09
CA LEU A 216 -6.49 -14.68 -5.15
C LEU A 216 -5.84 -15.26 -3.90
N THR A 217 -4.87 -14.57 -3.31
CA THR A 217 -4.18 -15.01 -2.10
C THR A 217 -5.14 -15.14 -0.91
N TRP A 218 -6.08 -14.21 -0.76
CA TRP A 218 -7.01 -14.19 0.37
C TRP A 218 -8.32 -14.93 0.10
N LYS A 219 -8.73 -15.10 -1.15
CA LYS A 219 -9.96 -15.84 -1.55
C LYS A 219 -9.78 -17.35 -1.63
N GLN A 220 -8.75 -17.91 -1.01
CA GLN A 220 -8.62 -19.35 -0.87
C GLN A 220 -9.73 -19.90 0.03
N GLU A 221 -10.28 -21.08 -0.30
CA GLU A 221 -11.23 -21.79 0.54
C GLU A 221 -10.52 -22.40 1.77
N LYS A 222 -9.95 -21.52 2.59
CA LYS A 222 -9.23 -21.88 3.82
C LYS A 222 -9.78 -21.11 5.00
N PHE A 223 -9.61 -21.69 6.17
CA PHE A 223 -10.07 -21.13 7.42
C PHE A 223 -8.92 -21.00 8.41
N LEU A 224 -9.08 -20.08 9.33
CA LEU A 224 -8.24 -19.95 10.51
C LEU A 224 -9.01 -20.53 11.70
N PHE A 225 -8.44 -21.54 12.33
CA PHE A 225 -8.96 -22.16 13.53
C PHE A 225 -8.19 -21.66 14.74
N PHE A 226 -8.90 -21.04 15.67
CA PHE A 226 -8.38 -20.43 16.88
C PHE A 226 -8.69 -21.29 18.09
N ALA A 227 -7.79 -21.33 19.07
CA ALA A 227 -8.05 -21.96 20.35
C ALA A 227 -7.47 -21.11 21.48
N THR A 228 -8.26 -20.86 22.52
CA THR A 228 -7.89 -20.10 23.72
C THR A 228 -7.58 -21.00 24.90
N GLU A 229 -6.91 -20.48 25.90
CA GLU A 229 -6.53 -21.21 27.13
C GLU A 229 -7.74 -21.75 27.89
N SER A 230 -8.88 -21.03 27.86
CA SER A 230 -10.15 -21.47 28.47
C SER A 230 -10.86 -22.57 27.71
N GLY A 231 -10.32 -23.04 26.57
CA GLY A 231 -10.94 -24.10 25.74
C GLY A 231 -12.00 -23.58 24.79
N THR A 232 -12.06 -22.28 24.55
CA THR A 232 -12.90 -21.68 23.52
C THR A 232 -12.24 -21.82 22.16
N VAL A 233 -13.01 -22.20 21.16
CA VAL A 233 -12.56 -22.35 19.76
C VAL A 233 -13.39 -21.52 18.81
N LYS A 234 -12.76 -21.13 17.70
CA LYS A 234 -13.39 -20.31 16.67
C LYS A 234 -12.86 -20.68 15.30
N LYS A 235 -13.71 -20.67 14.29
CA LYS A 235 -13.34 -20.81 12.88
C LYS A 235 -13.75 -19.54 12.12
N THR A 236 -12.83 -18.99 11.32
CA THR A 236 -13.07 -17.78 10.51
C THR A 236 -12.45 -17.98 9.14
N ALA A 237 -13.16 -17.60 8.07
CA ALA A 237 -12.63 -17.67 6.71
C ALA A 237 -11.38 -16.78 6.57
N LEU A 238 -10.37 -17.24 5.84
CA LEU A 238 -9.12 -16.51 5.59
C LEU A 238 -9.37 -15.16 4.90
N GLU A 239 -10.35 -15.12 4.00
CA GLU A 239 -10.75 -13.89 3.27
C GLU A 239 -11.11 -12.73 4.21
N ALA A 240 -11.63 -13.01 5.41
CA ALA A 240 -11.94 -11.98 6.40
C ALA A 240 -10.72 -11.16 6.84
N TYR A 241 -9.51 -11.59 6.52
CA TYR A 241 -8.23 -10.96 6.86
C TYR A 241 -7.49 -10.37 5.66
N SER A 242 -8.16 -10.20 4.52
CA SER A 242 -7.57 -9.59 3.32
C SER A 242 -7.15 -8.14 3.51
N ASN A 243 -7.79 -7.42 4.42
CA ASN A 243 -7.53 -6.01 4.66
C ASN A 243 -7.14 -5.77 6.13
N VAL A 244 -5.90 -6.09 6.47
CA VAL A 244 -5.34 -5.86 7.81
C VAL A 244 -4.52 -4.58 7.81
N ARG A 245 -4.90 -3.61 8.62
CA ARG A 245 -4.18 -2.35 8.79
C ARG A 245 -2.81 -2.58 9.43
N ARG A 246 -1.88 -1.65 9.20
CA ARG A 246 -0.51 -1.73 9.73
C ARG A 246 -0.44 -1.86 11.26
N ASN A 247 -1.35 -1.21 11.96
CA ASN A 247 -1.50 -1.27 13.42
C ASN A 247 -2.25 -2.52 13.92
N GLY A 248 -2.51 -3.49 13.05
CA GLY A 248 -3.24 -4.72 13.38
C GLY A 248 -4.75 -4.53 13.54
N ILE A 249 -5.46 -5.64 13.55
CA ILE A 249 -6.91 -5.70 13.79
C ILE A 249 -7.24 -6.81 14.78
N ASN A 250 -8.43 -6.76 15.38
CA ASN A 250 -8.91 -7.86 16.21
C ASN A 250 -9.23 -9.08 15.34
N ALA A 251 -8.63 -10.21 15.69
CA ALA A 251 -8.84 -11.49 15.03
C ALA A 251 -9.87 -12.36 15.77
N ILE A 252 -9.97 -12.23 17.07
CA ILE A 252 -10.90 -12.94 17.94
C ILE A 252 -11.23 -12.06 19.15
N GLY A 253 -12.47 -12.10 19.61
CA GLY A 253 -12.86 -11.55 20.92
C GLY A 253 -12.40 -12.48 22.03
N ILE A 254 -11.50 -12.01 22.91
CA ILE A 254 -11.02 -12.78 24.07
C ILE A 254 -11.68 -12.27 25.33
N ASN A 255 -12.21 -13.19 26.14
CA ASN A 255 -12.81 -12.87 27.42
C ASN A 255 -11.74 -12.43 28.43
N GLU A 256 -12.13 -11.65 29.43
CA GLU A 256 -11.22 -11.23 30.50
C GLU A 256 -10.61 -12.44 31.22
N GLY A 257 -9.29 -12.43 31.39
CA GLY A 257 -8.54 -13.52 32.00
C GLY A 257 -8.21 -14.70 31.08
N ASP A 258 -8.69 -14.71 29.82
CA ASP A 258 -8.35 -15.73 28.82
C ASP A 258 -7.21 -15.23 27.90
N ARG A 259 -6.63 -16.12 27.13
CA ARG A 259 -5.61 -15.78 26.14
C ARG A 259 -5.64 -16.75 24.96
N LEU A 260 -5.29 -16.22 23.79
CA LEU A 260 -5.09 -17.03 22.59
C LEU A 260 -3.80 -17.85 22.78
N ILE A 261 -3.89 -19.15 22.53
CA ILE A 261 -2.72 -20.04 22.62
C ILE A 261 -2.25 -20.52 21.25
N THR A 262 -3.15 -20.71 20.31
CA THR A 262 -2.78 -21.17 18.97
C THR A 262 -3.79 -20.79 17.90
N VAL A 263 -3.29 -20.64 16.68
CA VAL A 263 -4.05 -20.49 15.44
C VAL A 263 -3.51 -21.48 14.42
N LYS A 264 -4.37 -22.14 13.69
CA LYS A 264 -4.01 -23.09 12.63
C LYS A 264 -4.76 -22.75 11.34
N LEU A 265 -4.10 -22.94 10.21
CA LEU A 265 -4.75 -22.87 8.90
C LEU A 265 -5.39 -24.22 8.58
N THR A 266 -6.65 -24.22 8.17
CA THR A 266 -7.43 -25.42 7.91
C THR A 266 -8.17 -25.34 6.57
N THR A 267 -8.64 -26.47 6.08
CA THR A 267 -9.36 -26.60 4.80
C THR A 267 -10.88 -26.52 4.94
N GLY A 268 -11.40 -26.50 6.16
CA GLY A 268 -12.85 -26.54 6.42
C GLY A 268 -13.38 -27.94 6.77
N HIS A 269 -12.62 -28.99 6.48
CA HIS A 269 -13.01 -30.40 6.66
C HIS A 269 -12.02 -31.19 7.52
N ASP A 270 -11.08 -30.53 8.14
CA ASP A 270 -10.03 -31.16 8.94
C ASP A 270 -10.56 -31.61 10.32
N GLU A 271 -9.83 -32.50 10.94
CA GLU A 271 -10.08 -32.89 12.33
C GLU A 271 -9.18 -32.11 13.28
N VAL A 272 -9.79 -31.66 14.35
CA VAL A 272 -9.11 -30.88 15.41
C VAL A 272 -8.94 -31.73 16.63
N VAL A 273 -7.73 -31.71 17.19
CA VAL A 273 -7.41 -32.32 18.49
C VAL A 273 -7.04 -31.22 19.46
N LEU A 274 -7.73 -31.14 20.57
CA LEU A 274 -7.42 -30.21 21.67
C LEU A 274 -6.84 -31.03 22.84
N ILE A 275 -5.78 -30.50 23.45
CA ILE A 275 -5.05 -31.18 24.53
C ILE A 275 -4.96 -30.23 25.73
N THR A 276 -5.31 -30.73 26.91
CA THR A 276 -5.29 -29.99 28.16
C THR A 276 -4.03 -30.25 28.99
N ASN A 277 -3.76 -29.38 29.94
CA ASN A 277 -2.62 -29.53 30.85
C ASN A 277 -2.71 -30.76 31.73
N SER A 278 -3.90 -31.24 32.07
CA SER A 278 -4.13 -32.48 32.82
C SER A 278 -4.01 -33.76 31.98
N GLY A 279 -3.70 -33.65 30.67
CA GLY A 279 -3.55 -34.77 29.76
C GLY A 279 -4.86 -35.24 29.12
N LEU A 280 -5.97 -34.54 29.31
CA LEU A 280 -7.22 -34.85 28.61
C LEU A 280 -7.14 -34.35 27.17
N SER A 281 -7.71 -35.09 26.24
CA SER A 281 -7.81 -34.69 24.84
C SER A 281 -9.21 -34.92 24.29
N ILE A 282 -9.60 -34.08 23.31
CA ILE A 282 -10.81 -34.26 22.55
C ILE A 282 -10.47 -34.13 21.06
N ARG A 283 -11.06 -35.01 20.24
CA ARG A 283 -10.98 -34.96 18.78
C ARG A 283 -12.38 -34.74 18.20
N PHE A 284 -12.51 -33.81 17.27
CA PHE A 284 -13.75 -33.55 16.56
C PHE A 284 -13.48 -32.95 15.18
N ASN A 285 -14.46 -33.11 14.27
CA ASN A 285 -14.38 -32.49 12.96
C ASN A 285 -14.64 -30.98 13.07
N GLU A 286 -13.84 -30.16 12.38
CA GLU A 286 -13.98 -28.69 12.41
C GLU A 286 -15.32 -28.21 11.80
N GLU A 287 -16.03 -29.04 11.03
CA GLU A 287 -17.40 -28.72 10.55
C GLU A 287 -18.37 -28.50 11.71
N ASN A 288 -18.12 -29.13 12.88
CA ASN A 288 -18.91 -28.92 14.08
C ASN A 288 -18.77 -27.48 14.64
N VAL A 289 -17.78 -26.73 14.16
CA VAL A 289 -17.57 -25.34 14.50
C VAL A 289 -17.98 -24.46 13.32
N ARG A 290 -19.10 -23.77 13.45
CA ARG A 290 -19.57 -22.84 12.41
C ARG A 290 -18.55 -21.74 12.14
N SER A 291 -18.43 -21.30 10.89
CA SER A 291 -17.62 -20.12 10.55
C SER A 291 -18.23 -18.87 11.16
N MET A 292 -17.41 -18.02 11.75
CA MET A 292 -17.81 -16.81 12.45
C MET A 292 -16.96 -15.59 12.01
N GLY A 293 -17.53 -14.41 12.20
CA GLY A 293 -16.83 -13.15 11.91
C GLY A 293 -15.64 -12.90 12.85
N ARG A 294 -14.72 -11.99 12.48
CA ARG A 294 -13.47 -11.70 13.19
C ARG A 294 -13.65 -11.37 14.67
N THR A 295 -14.64 -10.57 15.03
CA THR A 295 -14.85 -10.07 16.39
C THR A 295 -15.56 -11.04 17.32
N ALA A 296 -16.07 -12.17 16.81
CA ALA A 296 -16.73 -13.17 17.62
C ALA A 296 -15.75 -13.80 18.63
N ALA A 297 -16.24 -14.13 19.82
CA ALA A 297 -15.46 -14.79 20.87
C ALA A 297 -15.24 -16.29 20.59
N GLY A 298 -16.16 -16.94 19.87
CA GLY A 298 -16.09 -18.38 19.58
C GLY A 298 -17.14 -19.19 20.32
N VAL A 299 -16.95 -20.49 20.32
CA VAL A 299 -17.78 -21.49 21.01
C VAL A 299 -16.91 -22.39 21.87
N ARG A 300 -17.52 -23.08 22.82
CA ARG A 300 -16.80 -24.04 23.67
C ARG A 300 -16.32 -25.23 22.85
N GLY A 301 -15.00 -25.43 22.77
CA GLY A 301 -14.36 -26.59 22.13
C GLY A 301 -14.22 -27.78 23.07
N ILE A 302 -13.85 -27.52 24.32
CA ILE A 302 -13.70 -28.56 25.35
C ILE A 302 -14.23 -28.03 26.68
N ARG A 303 -14.76 -28.91 27.51
CA ARG A 303 -15.14 -28.60 28.88
C ARG A 303 -13.95 -28.86 29.80
N LEU A 304 -13.37 -27.81 30.35
CA LEU A 304 -12.28 -27.90 31.32
C LEU A 304 -12.83 -28.06 32.73
N GLY A 305 -12.16 -28.85 33.55
CA GLY A 305 -12.49 -29.07 34.96
C GLY A 305 -11.54 -28.32 35.87
N GLY A 306 -12.05 -27.73 36.96
CA GLY A 306 -11.22 -27.12 38.02
C GLY A 306 -10.27 -26.05 37.49
N LYS A 307 -8.98 -26.27 37.69
CA LYS A 307 -7.87 -25.37 37.26
C LYS A 307 -7.21 -25.83 35.94
N ASP A 308 -7.83 -26.76 35.20
CA ASP A 308 -7.26 -27.25 33.96
C ASP A 308 -7.33 -26.16 32.87
N ARG A 309 -6.43 -26.25 31.91
CA ARG A 309 -6.34 -25.29 30.80
C ARG A 309 -5.95 -26.00 29.52
N LEU A 310 -6.36 -25.44 28.38
CA LEU A 310 -5.91 -25.89 27.08
C LEU A 310 -4.44 -25.50 26.88
N VAL A 311 -3.60 -26.42 26.43
CA VAL A 311 -2.17 -26.19 26.19
C VAL A 311 -1.80 -26.30 24.71
N ALA A 312 -2.54 -27.07 23.92
CA ALA A 312 -2.27 -27.26 22.51
C ALA A 312 -3.53 -27.55 21.70
N ALA A 313 -3.50 -27.18 20.43
CA ALA A 313 -4.43 -27.68 19.40
C ALA A 313 -3.64 -28.14 18.17
N ALA A 314 -3.97 -29.30 17.66
CA ALA A 314 -3.39 -29.86 16.44
C ALA A 314 -4.49 -30.08 15.40
N ILE A 315 -4.12 -29.94 14.14
CA ILE A 315 -4.95 -30.32 12.99
C ILE A 315 -4.45 -31.66 12.49
N VAL A 316 -5.38 -32.57 12.30
CA VAL A 316 -5.10 -33.95 11.90
C VAL A 316 -5.85 -34.24 10.61
N ALA A 317 -5.17 -34.83 9.64
CA ALA A 317 -5.83 -35.30 8.44
C ALA A 317 -6.83 -36.42 8.78
N LYS A 318 -7.93 -36.49 8.05
CA LYS A 318 -9.08 -37.36 8.36
C LYS A 318 -8.73 -38.83 8.63
N ASP A 319 -7.69 -39.34 7.99
CA ASP A 319 -7.27 -40.73 8.06
C ASP A 319 -5.96 -40.96 8.86
N ALA A 320 -5.48 -39.91 9.54
CA ALA A 320 -4.25 -40.03 10.34
C ALA A 320 -4.53 -40.71 11.68
N THR A 321 -3.63 -41.61 12.06
CA THR A 321 -3.58 -42.20 13.42
C THR A 321 -2.76 -41.29 14.33
N LEU A 322 -3.25 -41.03 15.53
CA LEU A 322 -2.54 -40.31 16.59
C LEU A 322 -1.47 -41.17 17.25
#